data_31b049c9d24c9bcb6f0a5b394c37e857
#
_entry.id   31b049c9d24c9bcb6f0a5b394c37e857
#
_cell.length_a   1.000
_cell.length_b   1.000
_cell.length_c   1.000
_cell.angle_alpha   90.00
_cell.angle_beta   90.00
_cell.angle_gamma   90.00
#
_symmetry.space_group_name_H-M   'P 1'
#
loop_
_entity.id
_entity.type
_entity.pdbx_description
1 polymer ?
#
loop_
_entity_poly.entity_id
_entity_poly.type
_entity_poly.pdbx_seq_one_letter_code
_entity_poly.pdbx_strand_id
1 'polypeptide(L)'
;KHDIILLSDLAYSEIYFDDNAPPPSILQIAGAKDVAVEFTSLSKTFSMPGWRMGFAVGNARLIGALTRIKSYLDYGAFTPIQVAASAALDSPEEVIRDIRYVYKERRDVLIDVFSRAGWDVPSPQATMFAWGRIPPIFEGTTSLEFSTLLLQEADIAVSPGIGFGEYGDNHVRIALVENEQRIRQAGRNLRRFM
;
A
#
# COMPACT_ATOMS: atom_id res chain seq x y z
N LYS A 1 -26.31 -17.30 -4.46
CA LYS A 1 -26.35 -18.76 -4.17
C LYS A 1 -25.95 -19.06 -2.73
N HIS A 2 -25.02 -18.29 -2.14
CA HIS A 2 -24.45 -18.55 -0.82
C HIS A 2 -24.67 -17.42 0.17
N ASP A 3 -25.39 -16.37 -0.20
CA ASP A 3 -25.69 -15.18 0.63
C ASP A 3 -24.44 -14.56 1.29
N ILE A 4 -23.36 -14.45 0.49
CA ILE A 4 -22.07 -13.92 0.93
C ILE A 4 -22.02 -12.43 0.60
N ILE A 5 -21.70 -11.60 1.60
CA ILE A 5 -21.38 -10.18 1.44
C ILE A 5 -19.90 -10.06 1.08
N LEU A 6 -19.58 -9.24 0.09
CA LEU A 6 -18.21 -8.98 -0.34
C LEU A 6 -17.76 -7.59 0.16
N LEU A 7 -16.60 -7.56 0.80
CA LEU A 7 -15.90 -6.34 1.17
C LEU A 7 -14.63 -6.23 0.32
N SER A 8 -14.56 -5.20 -0.50
CA SER A 8 -13.39 -4.90 -1.35
C SER A 8 -12.62 -3.74 -0.75
N ASP A 9 -11.38 -3.99 -0.31
CA ASP A 9 -10.50 -2.93 0.21
C ASP A 9 -9.54 -2.47 -0.90
N LEU A 10 -9.85 -1.33 -1.50
CA LEU A 10 -9.09 -0.72 -2.58
C LEU A 10 -8.30 0.52 -2.14
N ALA A 11 -7.83 0.56 -0.89
CA ALA A 11 -7.07 1.70 -0.37
C ALA A 11 -5.83 2.07 -1.20
N TYR A 12 -5.29 1.14 -2.01
CA TYR A 12 -4.11 1.33 -2.85
C TYR A 12 -4.39 1.24 -4.36
N SER A 13 -5.66 1.22 -4.79
CA SER A 13 -6.05 1.01 -6.19
C SER A 13 -5.39 1.99 -7.17
N GLU A 14 -5.11 3.21 -6.74
CA GLU A 14 -4.53 4.24 -7.58
C GLU A 14 -2.99 4.23 -7.64
N ILE A 15 -2.33 3.36 -6.86
CA ILE A 15 -0.87 3.21 -6.91
C ILE A 15 -0.54 1.91 -7.64
N TYR A 16 -0.51 1.97 -8.96
CA TYR A 16 -0.12 0.89 -9.87
C TYR A 16 0.86 1.42 -10.93
N PHE A 17 1.61 0.53 -11.60
CA PHE A 17 2.77 0.93 -12.39
C PHE A 17 2.69 0.54 -13.86
N ASP A 18 1.61 -0.12 -14.27
CA ASP A 18 1.27 -0.39 -15.66
C ASP A 18 -0.10 0.24 -15.97
N ASP A 19 -0.10 1.31 -16.76
CA ASP A 19 -1.33 2.03 -17.14
C ASP A 19 -2.32 1.18 -17.94
N ASN A 20 -1.86 0.06 -18.54
CA ASN A 20 -2.71 -0.89 -19.25
C ASN A 20 -3.36 -1.94 -18.33
N ALA A 21 -2.95 -2.00 -17.05
CA ALA A 21 -3.40 -3.00 -16.10
C ALA A 21 -3.80 -2.35 -14.74
N PRO A 22 -4.76 -1.40 -14.73
CA PRO A 22 -5.24 -0.82 -13.48
C PRO A 22 -5.92 -1.90 -12.62
N PRO A 23 -5.78 -1.82 -11.28
CA PRO A 23 -6.49 -2.72 -10.37
C PRO A 23 -8.01 -2.67 -10.61
N PRO A 24 -8.68 -3.83 -10.76
CA PRO A 24 -10.11 -3.84 -11.04
C PRO A 24 -10.95 -3.47 -9.80
N SER A 25 -11.99 -2.66 -10.01
CA SER A 25 -13.05 -2.50 -9.01
C SER A 25 -14.02 -3.67 -9.06
N ILE A 26 -14.43 -4.19 -7.90
CA ILE A 26 -15.47 -5.22 -7.83
C ILE A 26 -16.80 -4.70 -8.39
N LEU A 27 -17.03 -3.40 -8.34
CA LEU A 27 -18.26 -2.76 -8.81
C LEU A 27 -18.38 -2.73 -10.34
N GLN A 28 -17.33 -3.09 -11.07
CA GLN A 28 -17.38 -3.32 -12.53
C GLN A 28 -18.11 -4.62 -12.89
N ILE A 29 -18.26 -5.55 -11.93
CA ILE A 29 -18.92 -6.82 -12.15
C ILE A 29 -20.44 -6.65 -12.05
N ALA A 30 -21.17 -7.14 -13.04
CA ALA A 30 -22.62 -7.10 -13.05
C ALA A 30 -23.22 -7.82 -11.82
N GLY A 31 -24.13 -7.16 -11.11
CA GLY A 31 -24.73 -7.66 -9.86
C GLY A 31 -23.87 -7.48 -8.60
N ALA A 32 -22.64 -7.00 -8.69
CA ALA A 32 -21.80 -6.79 -7.51
C ALA A 32 -22.41 -5.76 -6.53
N LYS A 33 -23.10 -4.73 -7.03
CA LYS A 33 -23.79 -3.73 -6.20
C LYS A 33 -24.91 -4.31 -5.32
N ASP A 34 -25.36 -5.51 -5.59
CA ASP A 34 -26.37 -6.19 -4.77
C ASP A 34 -25.78 -6.84 -3.51
N VAL A 35 -24.49 -7.13 -3.51
CA VAL A 35 -23.81 -7.93 -2.47
C VAL A 35 -22.49 -7.33 -1.97
N ALA A 36 -21.98 -6.26 -2.59
CA ALA A 36 -20.65 -5.75 -2.32
C ALA A 36 -20.63 -4.32 -1.76
N VAL A 37 -19.62 -4.05 -0.95
CA VAL A 37 -19.16 -2.71 -0.58
C VAL A 37 -17.67 -2.62 -0.90
N GLU A 38 -17.27 -1.54 -1.54
CA GLU A 38 -15.89 -1.20 -1.85
C GLU A 38 -15.45 0.00 -1.05
N PHE A 39 -14.28 -0.10 -0.43
CA PHE A 39 -13.67 0.93 0.39
C PHE A 39 -12.46 1.51 -0.34
N THR A 40 -12.29 2.83 -0.27
CA THR A 40 -11.12 3.50 -0.78
C THR A 40 -10.60 4.56 0.20
N SER A 41 -9.39 5.05 -0.03
CA SER A 41 -8.72 5.96 0.90
C SER A 41 -8.03 7.11 0.16
N LEU A 42 -8.28 8.33 0.58
CA LEU A 42 -7.57 9.50 0.09
C LEU A 42 -6.12 9.56 0.59
N SER A 43 -5.81 8.80 1.64
CA SER A 43 -4.46 8.75 2.23
C SER A 43 -3.37 8.39 1.24
N LYS A 44 -3.66 7.52 0.26
CA LYS A 44 -2.69 7.04 -0.73
C LYS A 44 -2.92 7.72 -2.08
N THR A 45 -4.16 7.74 -2.54
CA THR A 45 -4.54 8.33 -3.82
C THR A 45 -4.10 9.79 -3.96
N PHE A 46 -4.31 10.59 -2.92
CA PHE A 46 -4.00 12.03 -2.91
C PHE A 46 -2.87 12.40 -1.95
N SER A 47 -2.11 11.43 -1.45
CA SER A 47 -1.04 11.66 -0.47
C SER A 47 -1.52 12.43 0.78
N MET A 48 -2.72 12.11 1.28
CA MET A 48 -3.40 12.77 2.40
C MET A 48 -3.53 11.86 3.65
N PRO A 49 -2.45 11.21 4.14
CA PRO A 49 -2.59 10.23 5.23
C PRO A 49 -3.01 10.87 6.56
N GLY A 50 -2.58 12.10 6.85
CA GLY A 50 -2.90 12.83 8.07
C GLY A 50 -4.35 13.30 8.17
N TRP A 51 -5.05 13.41 7.04
CA TRP A 51 -6.44 13.88 6.97
C TRP A 51 -7.46 12.84 7.40
N ARG A 52 -7.08 11.55 7.49
CA ARG A 52 -7.91 10.44 7.94
C ARG A 52 -9.25 10.33 7.21
N MET A 53 -9.24 10.45 5.88
CA MET A 53 -10.43 10.41 5.05
C MET A 53 -10.39 9.23 4.06
N GLY A 54 -11.54 8.61 3.90
CA GLY A 54 -11.85 7.60 2.90
C GLY A 54 -13.35 7.56 2.66
N PHE A 55 -13.80 6.73 1.76
CA PHE A 55 -15.22 6.53 1.49
C PHE A 55 -15.52 5.06 1.16
N ALA A 56 -16.80 4.72 1.28
CA ALA A 56 -17.34 3.41 0.93
C ALA A 56 -18.47 3.58 -0.08
N VAL A 57 -18.50 2.74 -1.09
CA VAL A 57 -19.54 2.73 -2.14
C VAL A 57 -20.01 1.30 -2.39
N GLY A 58 -21.25 1.11 -2.83
CA GLY A 58 -21.76 -0.21 -3.14
C GLY A 58 -23.21 -0.41 -2.76
N ASN A 59 -23.54 -1.58 -2.19
CA ASN A 59 -24.90 -1.93 -1.83
C ASN A 59 -25.53 -0.91 -0.87
N ALA A 60 -26.67 -0.33 -1.26
CA ALA A 60 -27.33 0.76 -0.52
C ALA A 60 -27.75 0.35 0.92
N ARG A 61 -28.15 -0.93 1.12
CA ARG A 61 -28.55 -1.43 2.43
C ARG A 61 -27.33 -1.54 3.37
N LEU A 62 -26.19 -2.02 2.85
CA LEU A 62 -24.95 -2.14 3.62
C LEU A 62 -24.37 -0.75 3.92
N ILE A 63 -24.37 0.18 2.96
CA ILE A 63 -23.95 1.57 3.17
C ILE A 63 -24.86 2.26 4.19
N GLY A 64 -26.18 2.05 4.15
CA GLY A 64 -27.12 2.58 5.14
C GLY A 64 -26.82 2.05 6.56
N ALA A 65 -26.50 0.76 6.70
CA ALA A 65 -26.10 0.16 7.96
C ALA A 65 -24.78 0.75 8.48
N LEU A 66 -23.77 0.91 7.62
CA LEU A 66 -22.50 1.55 7.94
C LEU A 66 -22.71 3.00 8.42
N THR A 67 -23.49 3.78 7.69
CA THR A 67 -23.83 5.17 8.03
C THR A 67 -24.46 5.25 9.42
N ARG A 68 -25.40 4.36 9.72
CA ARG A 68 -26.05 4.30 11.03
C ARG A 68 -25.08 4.00 12.16
N ILE A 69 -24.18 3.03 11.97
CA ILE A 69 -23.18 2.69 12.99
C ILE A 69 -22.22 3.87 13.19
N LYS A 70 -21.71 4.46 12.11
CA LYS A 70 -20.79 5.61 12.19
C LYS A 70 -21.41 6.83 12.88
N SER A 71 -22.71 7.07 12.72
CA SER A 71 -23.38 8.18 13.40
C SER A 71 -23.34 8.10 14.94
N TYR A 72 -23.09 6.90 15.48
CA TYR A 72 -22.92 6.68 16.93
C TYR A 72 -21.45 6.56 17.35
N LEU A 73 -20.57 6.09 16.45
CA LEU A 73 -19.16 5.85 16.77
C LEU A 73 -18.32 7.12 16.72
N ASP A 74 -18.47 7.93 15.70
CA ASP A 74 -17.59 9.08 15.44
C ASP A 74 -18.33 10.37 15.00
N TYR A 75 -19.65 10.34 14.95
CA TYR A 75 -20.49 11.47 14.49
C TYR A 75 -20.17 11.99 13.11
N GLY A 76 -19.37 11.28 12.33
CA GLY A 76 -18.89 11.66 11.00
C GLY A 76 -17.54 12.40 11.02
N ALA A 77 -17.00 12.63 9.83
CA ALA A 77 -15.73 13.33 9.68
C ALA A 77 -15.92 14.85 9.86
N PHE A 78 -14.89 15.52 10.38
CA PHE A 78 -14.87 16.98 10.52
C PHE A 78 -15.13 17.68 9.18
N THR A 79 -16.10 18.61 9.13
CA THR A 79 -16.59 19.21 7.89
C THR A 79 -15.48 19.79 6.99
N PRO A 80 -14.47 20.54 7.48
CA PRO A 80 -13.38 21.03 6.63
C PRO A 80 -12.60 19.91 5.95
N ILE A 81 -12.47 18.75 6.57
CA ILE A 81 -11.83 17.57 5.94
C ILE A 81 -12.71 17.00 4.83
N GLN A 82 -14.04 16.99 5.00
CA GLN A 82 -14.96 16.57 3.95
C GLN A 82 -14.89 17.50 2.74
N VAL A 83 -14.81 18.83 2.96
CA VAL A 83 -14.65 19.82 1.89
C VAL A 83 -13.31 19.61 1.16
N ALA A 84 -12.22 19.39 1.89
CA ALA A 84 -10.91 19.09 1.30
C ALA A 84 -10.94 17.79 0.49
N ALA A 85 -11.65 16.77 0.98
CA ALA A 85 -11.80 15.50 0.27
C ALA A 85 -12.59 15.67 -1.05
N SER A 86 -13.67 16.47 -1.03
CA SER A 86 -14.42 16.80 -2.24
C SER A 86 -13.54 17.53 -3.25
N ALA A 87 -12.78 18.53 -2.82
CA ALA A 87 -11.85 19.24 -3.69
C ALA A 87 -10.75 18.33 -4.27
N ALA A 88 -10.26 17.35 -3.48
CA ALA A 88 -9.31 16.36 -3.96
C ALA A 88 -9.92 15.44 -5.04
N LEU A 89 -11.17 14.99 -4.85
CA LEU A 89 -11.88 14.17 -5.83
C LEU A 89 -12.21 14.91 -7.13
N ASP A 90 -12.39 16.22 -7.07
CA ASP A 90 -12.61 17.10 -8.22
C ASP A 90 -11.30 17.53 -8.91
N SER A 91 -10.14 17.14 -8.38
CA SER A 91 -8.86 17.49 -8.98
C SER A 91 -8.61 16.74 -10.29
N PRO A 92 -7.80 17.31 -11.22
CA PRO A 92 -7.45 16.64 -12.45
C PRO A 92 -6.73 15.31 -12.22
N GLU A 93 -6.93 14.34 -13.12
CA GLU A 93 -6.33 13.00 -13.03
C GLU A 93 -4.78 13.05 -13.01
N GLU A 94 -4.19 14.10 -13.56
CA GLU A 94 -2.75 14.37 -13.53
C GLU A 94 -2.18 14.34 -12.12
N VAL A 95 -2.92 14.81 -11.13
CA VAL A 95 -2.49 14.81 -9.71
C VAL A 95 -2.24 13.38 -9.23
N ILE A 96 -3.14 12.46 -9.54
CA ILE A 96 -3.00 11.04 -9.17
C ILE A 96 -1.85 10.40 -9.95
N ARG A 97 -1.75 10.71 -11.25
CA ARG A 97 -0.68 10.21 -12.11
C ARG A 97 0.69 10.65 -11.64
N ASP A 98 0.85 11.90 -11.22
CA ASP A 98 2.12 12.43 -10.69
C ASP A 98 2.52 11.72 -9.38
N ILE A 99 1.56 11.48 -8.48
CA ILE A 99 1.80 10.71 -7.24
C ILE A 99 2.22 9.27 -7.59
N ARG A 100 1.54 8.62 -8.52
CA ARG A 100 1.86 7.27 -9.01
C ARG A 100 3.27 7.20 -9.59
N TYR A 101 3.65 8.23 -10.38
CA TYR A 101 4.98 8.33 -10.98
C TYR A 101 6.09 8.38 -9.93
N VAL A 102 5.92 9.14 -8.85
CA VAL A 102 6.88 9.19 -7.74
C VAL A 102 7.12 7.79 -7.15
N TYR A 103 6.06 7.00 -6.91
CA TYR A 103 6.22 5.64 -6.38
C TYR A 103 6.86 4.69 -7.40
N LYS A 104 6.57 4.86 -8.69
CA LYS A 104 7.20 4.10 -9.76
C LYS A 104 8.71 4.33 -9.80
N GLU A 105 9.15 5.58 -9.78
CA GLU A 105 10.57 5.97 -9.73
C GLU A 105 11.28 5.36 -8.50
N ARG A 106 10.68 5.48 -7.33
CA ARG A 106 11.23 4.90 -6.08
C ARG A 106 11.33 3.39 -6.15
N ARG A 107 10.31 2.71 -6.70
CA ARG A 107 10.35 1.27 -6.95
C ARG A 107 11.51 0.89 -7.85
N ASP A 108 11.63 1.55 -8.99
CA ASP A 108 12.64 1.24 -9.99
C ASP A 108 14.06 1.43 -9.42
N VAL A 109 14.27 2.51 -8.66
CA VAL A 109 15.54 2.74 -7.95
C VAL A 109 15.80 1.68 -6.89
N LEU A 110 14.79 1.29 -6.09
CA LEU A 110 14.96 0.28 -5.05
C LEU A 110 15.38 -1.06 -5.66
N ILE A 111 14.65 -1.53 -6.66
CA ILE A 111 14.93 -2.80 -7.34
C ILE A 111 16.35 -2.81 -7.92
N ASP A 112 16.76 -1.75 -8.62
CA ASP A 112 18.09 -1.63 -9.19
C ASP A 112 19.19 -1.68 -8.13
N VAL A 113 19.09 -0.87 -7.07
CA VAL A 113 20.19 -0.78 -6.09
C VAL A 113 20.26 -1.97 -5.15
N PHE A 114 19.13 -2.65 -4.88
CA PHE A 114 19.11 -3.85 -4.05
C PHE A 114 19.63 -5.06 -4.82
N SER A 115 19.26 -5.23 -6.10
CA SER A 115 19.82 -6.28 -6.95
C SER A 115 21.33 -6.11 -7.10
N ARG A 116 21.84 -4.90 -7.31
CA ARG A 116 23.31 -4.63 -7.34
C ARG A 116 24.02 -4.91 -6.01
N ALA A 117 23.27 -4.88 -4.91
CA ALA A 117 23.80 -5.25 -3.59
C ALA A 117 23.73 -6.76 -3.31
N GLY A 118 23.17 -7.56 -4.22
CA GLY A 118 23.04 -9.01 -4.07
C GLY A 118 21.70 -9.48 -3.48
N TRP A 119 20.72 -8.58 -3.39
CA TRP A 119 19.36 -8.91 -2.92
C TRP A 119 18.32 -8.68 -4.01
N ASP A 120 17.88 -9.74 -4.66
CA ASP A 120 16.86 -9.69 -5.68
C ASP A 120 15.46 -9.66 -5.05
N VAL A 121 14.90 -8.46 -4.99
CA VAL A 121 13.52 -8.21 -4.54
C VAL A 121 12.61 -8.19 -5.77
N PRO A 122 11.52 -8.99 -5.80
CA PRO A 122 10.56 -8.95 -6.89
C PRO A 122 9.98 -7.54 -7.07
N SER A 123 9.95 -7.04 -8.31
CA SER A 123 9.39 -5.74 -8.62
C SER A 123 7.86 -5.75 -8.43
N PRO A 124 7.30 -4.98 -7.50
CA PRO A 124 5.86 -4.93 -7.33
C PRO A 124 5.19 -4.26 -8.53
N GLN A 125 4.03 -4.79 -8.94
CA GLN A 125 3.22 -4.21 -10.02
C GLN A 125 2.37 -3.03 -9.54
N ALA A 126 2.12 -2.95 -8.24
CA ALA A 126 1.29 -1.94 -7.61
C ALA A 126 1.71 -1.75 -6.14
N THR A 127 1.07 -0.81 -5.47
CA THR A 127 1.25 -0.42 -4.07
C THR A 127 2.54 0.35 -3.79
N MET A 128 2.67 0.84 -2.57
CA MET A 128 3.87 1.52 -2.08
C MET A 128 4.79 0.58 -1.28
N PHE A 129 4.69 -0.74 -1.54
CA PHE A 129 5.46 -1.74 -0.82
C PHE A 129 6.08 -2.75 -1.78
N ALA A 130 7.31 -3.17 -1.48
CA ALA A 130 7.91 -4.36 -2.04
C ALA A 130 7.94 -5.47 -0.98
N TRP A 131 7.80 -6.72 -1.41
CA TRP A 131 7.84 -7.90 -0.58
C TRP A 131 9.08 -8.71 -0.95
N GLY A 132 10.11 -8.62 -0.12
CA GLY A 132 11.41 -9.23 -0.36
C GLY A 132 11.58 -10.49 0.47
N ARG A 133 11.92 -11.60 -0.18
CA ARG A 133 12.37 -12.79 0.53
C ARG A 133 13.72 -12.52 1.17
N ILE A 134 13.96 -13.05 2.37
CA ILE A 134 15.26 -12.98 3.04
C ILE A 134 16.32 -13.62 2.14
N PRO A 135 17.46 -12.94 1.89
CA PRO A 135 18.52 -13.47 1.03
C PRO A 135 19.06 -14.82 1.52
N PRO A 136 19.46 -15.74 0.61
CA PRO A 136 19.92 -17.07 0.98
C PRO A 136 21.11 -17.09 1.96
N ILE A 137 21.96 -16.07 1.97
CA ILE A 137 23.08 -15.96 2.91
C ILE A 137 22.63 -15.82 4.38
N PHE A 138 21.35 -15.45 4.60
CA PHE A 138 20.72 -15.38 5.92
C PHE A 138 19.67 -16.48 6.11
N GLU A 139 19.76 -17.58 5.36
CA GLU A 139 18.85 -18.69 5.49
C GLU A 139 18.86 -19.24 6.91
N GLY A 140 17.65 -19.47 7.47
CA GLY A 140 17.48 -19.92 8.85
C GLY A 140 17.27 -18.79 9.86
N THR A 141 17.41 -17.51 9.46
CA THR A 141 16.98 -16.39 10.31
C THR A 141 15.48 -16.13 10.16
N THR A 142 14.82 -15.74 11.25
CA THR A 142 13.44 -15.25 11.23
C THR A 142 13.37 -13.86 10.60
N SER A 143 12.20 -13.46 10.13
CA SER A 143 12.00 -12.11 9.59
C SER A 143 12.25 -11.00 10.61
N LEU A 144 12.02 -11.28 11.89
CA LEU A 144 12.29 -10.34 12.98
C LEU A 144 13.79 -10.16 13.21
N GLU A 145 14.54 -11.28 13.27
CA GLU A 145 16.00 -11.25 13.40
C GLU A 145 16.64 -10.54 12.21
N PHE A 146 16.24 -10.88 10.98
CA PHE A 146 16.77 -10.24 9.78
C PHE A 146 16.44 -8.73 9.73
N SER A 147 15.22 -8.33 10.11
CA SER A 147 14.86 -6.90 10.21
C SER A 147 15.69 -6.16 11.24
N THR A 148 16.03 -6.83 12.36
CA THR A 148 16.87 -6.28 13.41
C THR A 148 18.32 -6.12 12.93
N LEU A 149 18.87 -7.13 12.22
CA LEU A 149 20.20 -7.06 11.63
C LEU A 149 20.30 -5.92 10.59
N LEU A 150 19.31 -5.79 9.69
CA LEU A 150 19.27 -4.70 8.71
C LEU A 150 19.26 -3.33 9.38
N LEU A 151 18.54 -3.18 10.48
CA LEU A 151 18.48 -1.93 11.23
C LEU A 151 19.83 -1.61 11.90
N GLN A 152 20.43 -2.59 12.55
CA GLN A 152 21.67 -2.40 13.33
C GLN A 152 22.92 -2.25 12.47
N GLU A 153 23.02 -3.03 11.39
CA GLU A 153 24.26 -3.14 10.62
C GLU A 153 24.21 -2.37 9.28
N ALA A 154 22.99 -2.05 8.80
CA ALA A 154 22.82 -1.39 7.51
C ALA A 154 22.03 -0.07 7.60
N ASP A 155 21.54 0.35 8.76
CA ASP A 155 20.66 1.51 8.94
C ASP A 155 19.39 1.43 8.06
N ILE A 156 18.84 0.23 7.84
CA ILE A 156 17.67 0.00 7.02
C ILE A 156 16.53 -0.56 7.88
N ALA A 157 15.45 0.21 8.01
CA ALA A 157 14.25 -0.22 8.70
C ALA A 157 13.25 -0.85 7.71
N VAL A 158 12.85 -2.09 7.97
CA VAL A 158 11.83 -2.83 7.23
C VAL A 158 10.81 -3.43 8.19
N SER A 159 9.63 -3.83 7.68
CA SER A 159 8.66 -4.54 8.52
C SER A 159 8.90 -6.05 8.42
N PRO A 160 9.08 -6.77 9.56
CA PRO A 160 9.23 -8.22 9.53
C PRO A 160 7.95 -8.88 9.02
N GLY A 161 8.11 -9.89 8.16
CA GLY A 161 6.99 -10.52 7.48
C GLY A 161 6.08 -11.33 8.41
N ILE A 162 6.60 -11.84 9.55
CA ILE A 162 5.79 -12.51 10.59
C ILE A 162 4.63 -11.61 11.07
N GLY A 163 4.79 -10.29 11.04
CA GLY A 163 3.74 -9.34 11.37
C GLY A 163 2.52 -9.38 10.43
N PHE A 164 2.62 -10.08 9.30
CA PHE A 164 1.55 -10.27 8.30
C PHE A 164 1.02 -11.72 8.28
N GLY A 165 1.47 -12.55 9.20
CA GLY A 165 1.09 -13.96 9.32
C GLY A 165 2.30 -14.90 9.28
N GLU A 166 2.11 -16.13 9.77
CA GLU A 166 3.18 -17.12 9.92
C GLU A 166 3.92 -17.46 8.62
N TYR A 167 3.22 -17.46 7.49
CA TYR A 167 3.80 -17.71 6.17
C TYR A 167 4.69 -16.56 5.67
N GLY A 168 4.66 -15.41 6.34
CA GLY A 168 5.50 -14.26 6.03
C GLY A 168 6.89 -14.29 6.67
N ASP A 169 7.17 -15.24 7.57
CA ASP A 169 8.39 -15.19 8.40
C ASP A 169 9.71 -15.35 7.63
N ASN A 170 9.67 -15.72 6.37
CA ASN A 170 10.83 -15.73 5.48
C ASN A 170 10.92 -14.52 4.53
N HIS A 171 10.14 -13.46 4.81
CA HIS A 171 10.09 -12.23 4.02
C HIS A 171 10.13 -10.98 4.90
N VAL A 172 10.39 -9.86 4.26
CA VAL A 172 10.21 -8.52 4.86
C VAL A 172 9.45 -7.62 3.89
N ARG A 173 8.69 -6.66 4.46
CA ARG A 173 8.02 -5.62 3.69
C ARG A 173 8.87 -4.35 3.70
N ILE A 174 9.20 -3.86 2.51
CA ILE A 174 9.98 -2.66 2.27
C ILE A 174 9.03 -1.56 1.77
N ALA A 175 9.02 -0.40 2.43
CA ALA A 175 8.17 0.72 2.04
C ALA A 175 8.89 1.66 1.05
N LEU A 176 8.19 2.08 -0.01
CA LEU A 176 8.66 3.01 -1.04
C LEU A 176 8.37 4.48 -0.66
N VAL A 177 8.42 4.80 0.64
CA VAL A 177 8.03 6.12 1.16
C VAL A 177 9.17 7.12 1.21
N GLU A 178 10.41 6.64 1.19
CA GLU A 178 11.60 7.47 1.16
C GLU A 178 11.94 7.96 -0.26
N ASN A 179 12.66 9.07 -0.34
CA ASN A 179 13.12 9.60 -1.63
C ASN A 179 14.25 8.73 -2.23
N GLU A 180 14.51 8.91 -3.53
CA GLU A 180 15.46 8.10 -4.29
C GLU A 180 16.90 8.20 -3.74
N GLN A 181 17.29 9.34 -3.16
CA GLN A 181 18.61 9.52 -2.56
C GLN A 181 18.79 8.64 -1.32
N ARG A 182 17.75 8.57 -0.46
CA ARG A 182 17.72 7.69 0.71
C ARG A 182 17.70 6.22 0.30
N ILE A 183 16.92 5.87 -0.73
CA ILE A 183 16.88 4.50 -1.27
C ILE A 183 18.27 4.12 -1.83
N ARG A 184 18.95 5.01 -2.57
CA ARG A 184 20.33 4.77 -3.03
C ARG A 184 21.32 4.65 -1.86
N GLN A 185 21.13 5.41 -0.77
CA GLN A 185 21.93 5.26 0.44
C GLN A 185 21.73 3.88 1.07
N ALA A 186 20.48 3.43 1.19
CA ALA A 186 20.17 2.08 1.69
C ALA A 186 20.86 1.00 0.82
N GLY A 187 20.84 1.12 -0.50
CA GLY A 187 21.56 0.20 -1.39
C GLY A 187 23.08 0.18 -1.17
N ARG A 188 23.71 1.34 -0.88
CA ARG A 188 25.14 1.38 -0.51
C ARG A 188 25.42 0.71 0.83
N ASN A 189 24.57 0.92 1.82
CA ASN A 189 24.69 0.30 3.12
C ASN A 189 24.48 -1.21 3.01
N LEU A 190 23.46 -1.62 2.30
CA LEU A 190 23.17 -3.04 2.03
C LEU A 190 24.37 -3.75 1.38
N ARG A 191 25.03 -3.14 0.38
CA ARG A 191 26.21 -3.72 -0.27
C ARG A 191 27.39 -3.97 0.68
N ARG A 192 27.48 -3.22 1.79
CA ARG A 192 28.53 -3.44 2.81
C ARG A 192 28.14 -4.52 3.81
N PHE A 193 26.84 -4.68 3.98
CA PHE A 193 26.26 -5.65 4.90
C PHE A 193 26.20 -7.06 4.30
N MET A 194 25.94 -7.17 2.98
CA MET A 194 25.91 -8.44 2.23
C MET A 194 27.32 -8.97 1.95
#